data_5a9e47e94e52458d6ccaeb5f7799018b
#
_entry.id   5a9e47e94e52458d6ccaeb5f7799018b
#
_cell.length_a   1.000
_cell.length_b   1.000
_cell.length_c   1.000
_cell.angle_alpha   90.00
_cell.angle_beta   90.00
_cell.angle_gamma   90.00
#
_symmetry.space_group_name_H-M   'P 1'
#
loop_
_entity.id
_entity.type
_entity.pdbx_description
1 polymer ?
#
loop_
_entity_poly.entity_id
_entity_poly.type
_entity_poly.pdbx_seq_one_letter_code
_entity_poly.pdbx_strand_id
1 'polypeptide(L)'
;MDNMPISPRIARPLLALLAAIIVSAALRPLNPWLPYAAATAWLAVLQLHLARSSWQNVALFALVWLVFPLLKAVNAYWLAWHADGLLSAADSALWGGKILPAYFRYEDFPLAADVFAACDFAFFFTVAGASAYYAVRRRASAPAFFNGLLGIYLFGLMGYLLLPAAGPAVTTLPDGGARGLIAPHVIAVVNDGVTGMDVFPSLHTALPLFITAFLWRDGCCKTALALLPVSLGIVGATVFLRYHYGVDVLVGILLAAAFAWRYAPKTA
;
A
#
# COMPACT_ATOMS: atom_id res chain seq x y z
N MET A 1 -31.86 0.14 1.66
CA MET A 1 -30.73 -0.03 0.71
C MET A 1 -29.67 -0.82 1.46
N ASP A 2 -29.58 -2.09 1.09
CA ASP A 2 -28.78 -3.07 1.82
C ASP A 2 -27.30 -2.73 1.70
N ASN A 3 -26.64 -2.63 2.86
CA ASN A 3 -25.20 -2.55 2.95
C ASN A 3 -24.62 -3.85 2.32
N MET A 4 -24.29 -3.80 1.03
CA MET A 4 -23.71 -4.96 0.37
C MET A 4 -22.34 -5.25 1.01
N PRO A 5 -22.14 -6.48 1.50
CA PRO A 5 -20.85 -6.87 2.05
C PRO A 5 -19.77 -6.84 0.98
N ILE A 6 -18.49 -6.79 1.41
CA ILE A 6 -17.36 -7.03 0.51
C ILE A 6 -17.62 -8.34 -0.25
N SER A 7 -17.31 -8.30 -1.54
CA SER A 7 -17.43 -9.49 -2.39
C SER A 7 -16.71 -10.68 -1.74
N PRO A 8 -17.34 -11.84 -1.60
CA PRO A 8 -16.69 -13.04 -1.09
C PRO A 8 -15.43 -13.43 -1.87
N ARG A 9 -15.32 -13.00 -3.14
CA ARG A 9 -14.15 -13.20 -4.00
C ARG A 9 -12.92 -12.42 -3.53
N ILE A 10 -13.12 -11.36 -2.75
CA ILE A 10 -12.02 -10.57 -2.14
C ILE A 10 -11.88 -10.91 -0.66
N ALA A 11 -12.97 -10.91 0.09
CA ALA A 11 -12.93 -11.09 1.53
C ALA A 11 -12.37 -12.45 1.95
N ARG A 12 -12.79 -13.55 1.30
CA ARG A 12 -12.32 -14.91 1.66
C ARG A 12 -10.81 -15.10 1.44
N PRO A 13 -10.25 -14.83 0.25
CA PRO A 13 -8.81 -14.99 0.05
C PRO A 13 -8.01 -13.99 0.90
N LEU A 14 -8.49 -12.77 1.12
CA LEU A 14 -7.82 -11.81 1.98
C LEU A 14 -7.78 -12.29 3.44
N LEU A 15 -8.91 -12.76 4.00
CA LEU A 15 -8.95 -13.31 5.35
C LEU A 15 -8.06 -14.54 5.51
N ALA A 16 -8.03 -15.42 4.50
CA ALA A 16 -7.14 -16.59 4.50
C ALA A 16 -5.65 -16.18 4.48
N LEU A 17 -5.31 -15.19 3.65
CA LEU A 17 -3.95 -14.68 3.56
C LEU A 17 -3.51 -14.00 4.87
N LEU A 18 -4.37 -13.15 5.46
CA LEU A 18 -4.10 -12.52 6.74
C LEU A 18 -3.93 -13.56 7.87
N ALA A 19 -4.74 -14.61 7.88
CA ALA A 19 -4.58 -15.71 8.84
C ALA A 19 -3.23 -16.41 8.66
N ALA A 20 -2.81 -16.69 7.42
CA ALA A 20 -1.52 -17.31 7.14
C ALA A 20 -0.35 -16.42 7.61
N ILE A 21 -0.42 -15.10 7.38
CA ILE A 21 0.59 -14.15 7.86
C ILE A 21 0.64 -14.15 9.40
N ILE A 22 -0.51 -14.09 10.08
CA ILE A 22 -0.59 -14.09 11.54
C ILE A 22 0.04 -15.37 12.12
N VAL A 23 -0.33 -16.53 11.59
CA VAL A 23 0.20 -17.83 12.05
C VAL A 23 1.70 -17.92 11.81
N SER A 24 2.16 -17.54 10.62
CA SER A 24 3.59 -17.54 10.28
C SER A 24 4.39 -16.60 11.18
N ALA A 25 3.86 -15.42 11.47
CA ALA A 25 4.50 -14.46 12.37
C ALA A 25 4.47 -14.92 13.84
N ALA A 26 3.44 -15.65 14.27
CA ALA A 26 3.37 -16.20 15.63
C ALA A 26 4.44 -17.26 15.89
N LEU A 27 4.87 -17.99 14.86
CA LEU A 27 5.97 -18.96 14.96
C LEU A 27 7.34 -18.28 15.07
N ARG A 28 7.47 -17.06 14.53
CA ARG A 28 8.69 -16.24 14.54
C ARG A 28 8.34 -14.78 14.82
N PRO A 29 7.87 -14.43 16.02
CA PRO A 29 7.33 -13.10 16.32
C PRO A 29 8.42 -12.03 16.30
N LEU A 30 8.13 -10.92 15.63
CA LEU A 30 8.91 -9.69 15.72
C LEU A 30 8.63 -8.98 17.05
N ASN A 31 7.35 -8.92 17.42
CA ASN A 31 6.85 -8.47 18.71
C ASN A 31 5.89 -9.55 19.22
N PRO A 32 6.14 -10.18 20.37
CA PRO A 32 5.36 -11.32 20.84
C PRO A 32 3.87 -11.02 21.04
N TRP A 33 3.48 -9.78 21.31
CA TRP A 33 2.09 -9.38 21.50
C TRP A 33 1.33 -9.13 20.22
N LEU A 34 2.01 -8.72 19.17
CA LEU A 34 1.39 -8.30 17.92
C LEU A 34 0.67 -9.44 17.18
N PRO A 35 1.24 -10.66 17.04
CA PRO A 35 0.55 -11.79 16.43
C PRO A 35 -0.73 -12.18 17.18
N TYR A 36 -0.72 -12.12 18.52
CA TYR A 36 -1.90 -12.46 19.34
C TYR A 36 -3.00 -11.40 19.20
N ALA A 37 -2.62 -10.11 19.22
CA ALA A 37 -3.56 -9.03 18.96
C ALA A 37 -4.18 -9.14 17.56
N ALA A 38 -3.36 -9.44 16.57
CA ALA A 38 -3.81 -9.66 15.20
C ALA A 38 -4.73 -10.88 15.06
N ALA A 39 -4.43 -11.99 15.75
CA ALA A 39 -5.29 -13.16 15.77
C ALA A 39 -6.66 -12.88 16.41
N THR A 40 -6.67 -12.14 17.52
CA THR A 40 -7.92 -11.72 18.19
C THR A 40 -8.76 -10.82 17.27
N ALA A 41 -8.12 -9.82 16.65
CA ALA A 41 -8.78 -8.93 15.70
C ALA A 41 -9.29 -9.71 14.47
N TRP A 42 -8.52 -10.67 13.95
CA TRP A 42 -8.94 -11.53 12.85
C TRP A 42 -10.19 -12.33 13.18
N LEU A 43 -10.27 -12.94 14.36
CA LEU A 43 -11.46 -13.67 14.82
C LEU A 43 -12.67 -12.74 14.91
N ALA A 44 -12.51 -11.53 15.45
CA ALA A 44 -13.58 -10.54 15.52
C ALA A 44 -14.07 -10.12 14.14
N VAL A 45 -13.16 -9.86 13.21
CA VAL A 45 -13.52 -9.51 11.82
C VAL A 45 -14.20 -10.67 11.11
N LEU A 46 -13.75 -11.91 11.33
CA LEU A 46 -14.39 -13.10 10.78
C LEU A 46 -15.84 -13.22 11.28
N GLN A 47 -16.08 -13.00 12.58
CA GLN A 47 -17.44 -13.01 13.15
C GLN A 47 -18.31 -11.91 12.55
N LEU A 48 -17.78 -10.68 12.41
CA LEU A 48 -18.52 -9.58 11.77
C LEU A 48 -18.84 -9.90 10.32
N HIS A 49 -17.91 -10.55 9.61
CA HIS A 49 -18.12 -10.93 8.22
C HIS A 49 -19.21 -12.01 8.08
N LEU A 50 -19.23 -13.00 8.96
CA LEU A 50 -20.26 -14.03 9.01
C LEU A 50 -21.64 -13.45 9.38
N ALA A 51 -21.67 -12.47 10.29
CA ALA A 51 -22.88 -11.77 10.71
C ALA A 51 -23.39 -10.73 9.69
N ARG A 52 -22.67 -10.50 8.60
CA ARG A 52 -22.99 -9.48 7.58
C ARG A 52 -23.22 -8.07 8.18
N SER A 53 -22.36 -7.68 9.10
CA SER A 53 -22.39 -6.36 9.74
C SER A 53 -21.98 -5.25 8.75
N SER A 54 -22.59 -4.07 8.88
CA SER A 54 -22.21 -2.87 8.12
C SER A 54 -20.76 -2.41 8.39
N TRP A 55 -20.16 -2.82 9.50
CA TRP A 55 -18.79 -2.49 9.91
C TRP A 55 -17.72 -3.44 9.38
N GLN A 56 -18.13 -4.56 8.75
CA GLN A 56 -17.17 -5.58 8.29
C GLN A 56 -16.09 -5.01 7.35
N ASN A 57 -16.44 -4.05 6.51
CA ASN A 57 -15.52 -3.46 5.54
C ASN A 57 -14.42 -2.65 6.23
N VAL A 58 -14.82 -1.83 7.21
CA VAL A 58 -13.91 -1.01 8.01
C VAL A 58 -13.04 -1.90 8.91
N ALA A 59 -13.65 -2.92 9.51
CA ALA A 59 -12.93 -3.86 10.36
C ALA A 59 -11.89 -4.67 9.58
N LEU A 60 -12.21 -5.11 8.35
CA LEU A 60 -11.26 -5.82 7.51
C LEU A 60 -10.12 -4.89 7.05
N PHE A 61 -10.43 -3.63 6.73
CA PHE A 61 -9.42 -2.63 6.43
C PHE A 61 -8.46 -2.39 7.63
N ALA A 62 -9.01 -2.21 8.82
CA ALA A 62 -8.22 -2.05 10.04
C ALA A 62 -7.36 -3.29 10.33
N LEU A 63 -7.90 -4.49 10.07
CA LEU A 63 -7.16 -5.74 10.22
C LEU A 63 -5.98 -5.82 9.24
N VAL A 64 -6.14 -5.39 7.99
CA VAL A 64 -5.02 -5.34 7.03
C VAL A 64 -3.89 -4.48 7.58
N TRP A 65 -4.21 -3.31 8.12
CA TRP A 65 -3.20 -2.41 8.69
C TRP A 65 -2.53 -2.98 9.96
N LEU A 66 -3.29 -3.68 10.79
CA LEU A 66 -2.74 -4.35 11.98
C LEU A 66 -1.82 -5.53 11.61
N VAL A 67 -2.16 -6.26 10.53
CA VAL A 67 -1.39 -7.44 10.09
C VAL A 67 -0.17 -7.04 9.27
N PHE A 68 -0.20 -5.89 8.60
CA PHE A 68 0.87 -5.46 7.70
C PHE A 68 2.28 -5.51 8.34
N PRO A 69 2.53 -5.02 9.56
CA PRO A 69 3.84 -5.11 10.20
C PRO A 69 4.36 -6.54 10.42
N LEU A 70 3.46 -7.54 10.44
CA LEU A 70 3.84 -8.94 10.61
C LEU A 70 4.55 -9.52 9.39
N LEU A 71 4.42 -8.89 8.22
CA LEU A 71 5.15 -9.29 7.01
C LEU A 71 6.66 -9.30 7.25
N LYS A 72 7.19 -8.40 8.10
CA LYS A 72 8.62 -8.37 8.43
C LYS A 72 9.10 -9.70 9.03
N ALA A 73 8.31 -10.29 9.94
CA ALA A 73 8.64 -11.60 10.51
C ALA A 73 8.52 -12.73 9.48
N VAL A 74 7.50 -12.67 8.59
CA VAL A 74 7.31 -13.66 7.53
C VAL A 74 8.47 -13.59 6.53
N ASN A 75 8.75 -12.41 6.00
CA ASN A 75 9.76 -12.21 4.97
C ASN A 75 11.17 -12.53 5.47
N ALA A 76 11.52 -12.14 6.70
CA ALA A 76 12.84 -12.38 7.27
C ALA A 76 13.13 -13.87 7.56
N TYR A 77 12.10 -14.67 7.85
CA TYR A 77 12.30 -16.04 8.33
C TYR A 77 11.83 -17.14 7.37
N TRP A 78 10.88 -16.84 6.47
CA TRP A 78 10.28 -17.86 5.61
C TRP A 78 10.64 -17.72 4.14
N LEU A 79 11.03 -16.52 3.68
CA LEU A 79 11.33 -16.27 2.28
C LEU A 79 12.85 -16.21 2.09
N ALA A 80 13.38 -17.29 1.45
CA ALA A 80 14.81 -17.44 1.22
C ALA A 80 15.33 -16.73 -0.05
N TRP A 81 14.44 -16.14 -0.87
CA TRP A 81 14.79 -15.51 -2.13
C TRP A 81 14.28 -14.08 -2.20
N HIS A 82 14.94 -13.25 -2.99
CA HIS A 82 14.64 -11.85 -3.17
C HIS A 82 14.49 -11.52 -4.65
N ALA A 83 13.44 -10.79 -4.99
CA ALA A 83 13.14 -10.42 -6.37
C ALA A 83 13.90 -9.17 -6.86
N ASP A 84 14.69 -8.52 -6.00
CA ASP A 84 15.39 -7.26 -6.34
C ASP A 84 16.22 -7.36 -7.62
N GLY A 85 16.93 -8.44 -7.81
CA GLY A 85 17.73 -8.68 -9.03
C GLY A 85 16.86 -8.72 -10.29
N LEU A 86 15.70 -9.37 -10.22
CA LEU A 86 14.73 -9.46 -11.32
C LEU A 86 14.11 -8.07 -11.59
N LEU A 87 13.65 -7.39 -10.54
CA LEU A 87 13.01 -6.07 -10.66
C LEU A 87 13.99 -5.02 -11.15
N SER A 88 15.23 -5.02 -10.65
CA SER A 88 16.29 -4.13 -11.11
C SER A 88 16.65 -4.36 -12.58
N ALA A 89 16.72 -5.62 -13.02
CA ALA A 89 16.98 -5.94 -14.42
C ALA A 89 15.83 -5.47 -15.33
N ALA A 90 14.58 -5.73 -14.94
CA ALA A 90 13.39 -5.28 -15.67
C ALA A 90 13.33 -3.75 -15.74
N ASP A 91 13.58 -3.07 -14.61
CA ASP A 91 13.60 -1.61 -14.53
C ASP A 91 14.68 -1.02 -15.42
N SER A 92 15.91 -1.55 -15.36
CA SER A 92 17.02 -1.10 -16.20
C SER A 92 16.74 -1.28 -17.70
N ALA A 93 16.08 -2.36 -18.08
CA ALA A 93 15.67 -2.60 -19.47
C ALA A 93 14.64 -1.55 -19.95
N LEU A 94 13.74 -1.11 -19.07
CA LEU A 94 12.72 -0.10 -19.41
C LEU A 94 13.29 1.32 -19.50
N TRP A 95 14.30 1.64 -18.70
CA TRP A 95 14.79 3.02 -18.52
C TRP A 95 16.20 3.26 -19.07
N GLY A 96 16.59 2.51 -20.09
CA GLY A 96 17.84 2.79 -20.81
C GLY A 96 19.13 2.36 -20.10
N GLY A 97 19.09 1.22 -19.42
CA GLY A 97 20.26 0.59 -18.78
C GLY A 97 20.53 0.98 -17.33
N LYS A 98 19.66 1.82 -16.76
CA LYS A 98 19.72 2.19 -15.33
C LYS A 98 18.33 2.04 -14.72
N ILE A 99 18.25 1.69 -13.44
CA ILE A 99 16.99 1.73 -12.71
C ILE A 99 16.47 3.16 -12.61
N LEU A 100 15.16 3.36 -12.68
CA LEU A 100 14.54 4.69 -12.68
C LEU A 100 14.99 5.58 -11.50
N PRO A 101 15.06 5.09 -10.27
CA PRO A 101 15.54 5.89 -9.13
C PRO A 101 16.99 6.41 -9.28
N ALA A 102 17.84 5.76 -10.09
CA ALA A 102 19.23 6.18 -10.28
C ALA A 102 19.37 7.50 -11.06
N TYR A 103 18.30 7.97 -11.68
CA TYR A 103 18.27 9.28 -12.34
C TYR A 103 18.04 10.43 -11.36
N PHE A 104 17.66 10.15 -10.12
CA PHE A 104 17.34 11.15 -9.10
C PHE A 104 18.34 11.07 -7.94
N ARG A 105 18.86 12.25 -7.57
CA ARG A 105 19.81 12.42 -6.47
C ARG A 105 19.21 13.34 -5.44
N TYR A 106 18.35 12.79 -4.57
CA TYR A 106 17.64 13.59 -3.56
C TYR A 106 18.59 14.27 -2.58
N GLU A 107 19.82 13.75 -2.42
CA GLU A 107 20.87 14.34 -1.60
C GLU A 107 21.28 15.75 -2.07
N ASP A 108 21.19 15.99 -3.38
CA ASP A 108 21.56 17.26 -3.99
C ASP A 108 20.40 18.29 -3.97
N PHE A 109 19.17 17.86 -3.63
CA PHE A 109 17.95 18.68 -3.67
C PHE A 109 17.16 18.62 -2.35
N PRO A 110 17.66 19.23 -1.24
CA PRO A 110 17.05 19.10 0.08
C PRO A 110 15.59 19.52 0.15
N LEU A 111 15.23 20.62 -0.54
CA LEU A 111 13.84 21.09 -0.57
C LEU A 111 12.91 20.12 -1.30
N ALA A 112 13.34 19.55 -2.40
CA ALA A 112 12.57 18.54 -3.11
C ALA A 112 12.44 17.26 -2.26
N ALA A 113 13.51 16.86 -1.57
CA ALA A 113 13.47 15.74 -0.64
C ALA A 113 12.45 15.96 0.47
N ASP A 114 12.38 17.15 1.06
CA ASP A 114 11.38 17.50 2.08
C ASP A 114 9.94 17.45 1.53
N VAL A 115 9.72 18.00 0.33
CA VAL A 115 8.40 17.96 -0.31
C VAL A 115 7.95 16.53 -0.61
N PHE A 116 8.83 15.72 -1.21
CA PHE A 116 8.51 14.33 -1.51
C PHE A 116 8.35 13.48 -0.24
N ALA A 117 9.16 13.70 0.79
CA ALA A 117 9.00 13.04 2.08
C ALA A 117 7.66 13.39 2.75
N ALA A 118 7.24 14.65 2.70
CA ALA A 118 5.92 15.05 3.18
C ALA A 118 4.79 14.42 2.36
N CYS A 119 4.94 14.30 1.04
CA CYS A 119 3.99 13.60 0.19
C CYS A 119 3.93 12.11 0.53
N ASP A 120 5.07 11.44 0.71
CA ASP A 120 5.13 10.04 1.10
C ASP A 120 4.38 9.80 2.41
N PHE A 121 4.65 10.61 3.41
CA PHE A 121 3.95 10.52 4.69
C PHE A 121 2.44 10.81 4.58
N ALA A 122 2.02 11.67 3.65
CA ALA A 122 0.62 11.95 3.35
C ALA A 122 -0.16 10.72 2.84
N PHE A 123 0.51 9.65 2.40
CA PHE A 123 -0.10 8.39 2.02
C PHE A 123 -1.02 7.84 3.13
N PHE A 124 -0.55 7.80 4.36
CA PHE A 124 -1.31 7.26 5.50
C PHE A 124 -2.61 8.05 5.73
N PHE A 125 -2.53 9.38 5.69
CA PHE A 125 -3.70 10.24 5.84
C PHE A 125 -4.66 10.14 4.67
N THR A 126 -4.14 9.99 3.46
CA THR A 126 -4.94 9.81 2.24
C THR A 126 -5.78 8.54 2.32
N VAL A 127 -5.16 7.42 2.66
CA VAL A 127 -5.84 6.11 2.71
C VAL A 127 -6.80 6.05 3.89
N ALA A 128 -6.37 6.46 5.09
CA ALA A 128 -7.22 6.47 6.28
C ALA A 128 -8.38 7.47 6.15
N GLY A 129 -8.10 8.67 5.66
CA GLY A 129 -9.10 9.73 5.48
C GLY A 129 -10.17 9.37 4.45
N ALA A 130 -9.76 8.80 3.29
CA ALA A 130 -10.70 8.31 2.29
C ALA A 130 -11.55 7.15 2.84
N SER A 131 -10.95 6.21 3.56
CA SER A 131 -11.67 5.09 4.18
C SER A 131 -12.71 5.58 5.20
N ALA A 132 -12.34 6.54 6.05
CA ALA A 132 -13.27 7.17 6.99
C ALA A 132 -14.37 7.94 6.29
N TYR A 133 -14.05 8.70 5.23
CA TYR A 133 -15.02 9.45 4.44
C TYR A 133 -16.08 8.52 3.82
N TYR A 134 -15.67 7.43 3.18
CA TYR A 134 -16.61 6.47 2.60
C TYR A 134 -17.41 5.71 3.66
N ALA A 135 -16.79 5.33 4.78
CA ALA A 135 -17.48 4.66 5.87
C ALA A 135 -18.58 5.52 6.52
N VAL A 136 -18.35 6.82 6.64
CA VAL A 136 -19.24 7.72 7.41
C VAL A 136 -20.17 8.53 6.51
N ARG A 137 -19.62 9.16 5.46
CA ARG A 137 -20.35 10.15 4.65
C ARG A 137 -20.92 9.58 3.35
N ARG A 138 -20.28 8.58 2.75
CA ARG A 138 -20.64 8.00 1.45
C ARG A 138 -21.02 6.53 1.55
N ARG A 139 -21.87 6.20 2.49
CA ARG A 139 -22.25 4.80 2.81
C ARG A 139 -22.76 4.01 1.62
N ALA A 140 -23.46 4.66 0.69
CA ALA A 140 -23.96 4.00 -0.52
C ALA A 140 -22.84 3.51 -1.44
N SER A 141 -21.75 4.28 -1.58
CA SER A 141 -20.59 3.92 -2.40
C SER A 141 -19.53 3.14 -1.62
N ALA A 142 -19.63 3.06 -0.29
CA ALA A 142 -18.65 2.39 0.57
C ALA A 142 -18.36 0.94 0.18
N PRO A 143 -19.36 0.09 -0.12
CA PRO A 143 -19.07 -1.30 -0.52
C PRO A 143 -18.22 -1.38 -1.78
N ALA A 144 -18.48 -0.56 -2.78
CA ALA A 144 -17.72 -0.52 -4.01
C ALA A 144 -16.29 0.01 -3.76
N PHE A 145 -16.17 1.08 -2.97
CA PHE A 145 -14.89 1.64 -2.55
C PHE A 145 -14.02 0.61 -1.82
N PHE A 146 -14.56 -0.04 -0.78
CA PHE A 146 -13.80 -1.03 -0.01
C PHE A 146 -13.49 -2.30 -0.81
N ASN A 147 -14.35 -2.72 -1.73
CA ASN A 147 -14.02 -3.82 -2.64
C ASN A 147 -12.80 -3.48 -3.52
N GLY A 148 -12.72 -2.25 -4.04
CA GLY A 148 -11.56 -1.79 -4.79
C GLY A 148 -10.30 -1.70 -3.92
N LEU A 149 -10.40 -0.99 -2.79
CA LEU A 149 -9.31 -0.77 -1.85
C LEU A 149 -8.70 -2.09 -1.33
N LEU A 150 -9.57 -2.97 -0.80
CA LEU A 150 -9.13 -4.25 -0.22
C LEU A 150 -8.70 -5.26 -1.29
N GLY A 151 -9.24 -5.14 -2.51
CA GLY A 151 -8.74 -5.90 -3.64
C GLY A 151 -7.29 -5.51 -3.99
N ILE A 152 -6.98 -4.21 -4.01
CA ILE A 152 -5.60 -3.74 -4.22
C ILE A 152 -4.67 -4.24 -3.10
N TYR A 153 -5.11 -4.17 -1.82
CA TYR A 153 -4.34 -4.74 -0.71
C TYR A 153 -4.11 -6.26 -0.86
N LEU A 154 -5.13 -7.01 -1.29
CA LEU A 154 -4.96 -8.45 -1.55
C LEU A 154 -3.86 -8.71 -2.58
N PHE A 155 -3.89 -8.01 -3.72
CA PHE A 155 -2.86 -8.14 -4.75
C PHE A 155 -1.50 -7.67 -4.27
N GLY A 156 -1.43 -6.58 -3.51
CA GLY A 156 -0.19 -6.10 -2.90
C GLY A 156 0.44 -7.12 -1.95
N LEU A 157 -0.34 -7.62 -0.99
CA LEU A 157 0.13 -8.63 -0.04
C LEU A 157 0.58 -9.92 -0.74
N MET A 158 -0.15 -10.37 -1.77
CA MET A 158 0.28 -11.50 -2.59
C MET A 158 1.60 -11.21 -3.30
N GLY A 159 1.76 -10.02 -3.87
CA GLY A 159 3.00 -9.60 -4.52
C GLY A 159 4.19 -9.62 -3.56
N TYR A 160 4.02 -9.09 -2.34
CA TYR A 160 5.08 -9.07 -1.32
C TYR A 160 5.52 -10.46 -0.86
N LEU A 161 4.64 -11.45 -0.93
CA LEU A 161 4.98 -12.84 -0.61
C LEU A 161 5.53 -13.61 -1.81
N LEU A 162 5.05 -13.31 -3.02
CA LEU A 162 5.48 -14.01 -4.24
C LEU A 162 6.74 -13.41 -4.86
N LEU A 163 6.92 -12.10 -4.73
CA LEU A 163 8.05 -11.33 -5.26
C LEU A 163 8.62 -10.42 -4.17
N PRO A 164 9.15 -10.99 -3.07
CA PRO A 164 9.70 -10.22 -1.97
C PRO A 164 10.90 -9.39 -2.45
N ALA A 165 10.85 -8.08 -2.24
CA ALA A 165 11.91 -7.16 -2.65
C ALA A 165 12.11 -6.08 -1.61
N ALA A 166 13.37 -5.78 -1.32
CA ALA A 166 13.78 -4.77 -0.35
C ALA A 166 13.82 -3.35 -0.93
N GLY A 167 13.92 -3.24 -2.24
CA GLY A 167 13.91 -1.99 -2.98
C GLY A 167 15.29 -1.35 -3.21
N PRO A 168 15.32 -0.32 -4.08
CA PRO A 168 16.55 0.31 -4.52
C PRO A 168 17.40 0.91 -3.41
N ALA A 169 16.78 1.53 -2.40
CA ALA A 169 17.49 2.16 -1.29
C ALA A 169 18.30 1.16 -0.45
N VAL A 170 17.83 -0.10 -0.38
CA VAL A 170 18.50 -1.15 0.40
C VAL A 170 19.53 -1.90 -0.43
N THR A 171 19.25 -2.15 -1.72
CA THR A 171 20.01 -3.10 -2.52
C THR A 171 20.97 -2.44 -3.51
N THR A 172 20.54 -1.37 -4.18
CA THR A 172 21.24 -0.83 -5.36
C THR A 172 21.75 0.60 -5.16
N LEU A 173 20.99 1.42 -4.46
CA LEU A 173 21.27 2.84 -4.26
C LEU A 173 21.13 3.17 -2.76
N PRO A 174 22.07 2.75 -1.94
CA PRO A 174 22.01 3.02 -0.50
C PRO A 174 21.89 4.52 -0.21
N ASP A 175 21.29 4.85 0.92
CA ASP A 175 21.05 6.21 1.35
C ASP A 175 22.38 6.98 1.44
N GLY A 176 22.50 8.06 0.67
CA GLY A 176 23.64 8.98 0.68
C GLY A 176 23.55 10.03 1.79
N GLY A 177 22.58 9.92 2.69
CA GLY A 177 22.27 10.88 3.73
C GLY A 177 21.33 11.98 3.23
N ALA A 178 20.05 11.84 3.49
CA ALA A 178 19.07 12.87 3.18
C ALA A 178 19.40 14.17 3.92
N ARG A 179 19.34 15.28 3.18
CA ARG A 179 19.50 16.64 3.73
C ARG A 179 18.13 17.32 3.66
N GLY A 180 17.81 18.15 4.62
CA GLY A 180 16.55 18.87 4.70
C GLY A 180 16.03 18.88 6.14
N LEU A 181 14.83 19.45 6.32
CA LEU A 181 14.17 19.54 7.63
C LEU A 181 13.24 18.35 7.90
N ILE A 182 12.63 17.78 6.86
CA ILE A 182 11.59 16.74 6.95
C ILE A 182 12.12 15.39 6.49
N ALA A 183 12.81 15.35 5.37
CA ALA A 183 13.24 14.12 4.72
C ALA A 183 14.05 13.17 5.62
N PRO A 184 15.03 13.62 6.41
CA PRO A 184 15.79 12.72 7.29
C PRO A 184 14.90 12.01 8.30
N HIS A 185 13.89 12.70 8.84
CA HIS A 185 12.97 12.13 9.84
C HIS A 185 12.00 11.14 9.23
N VAL A 186 11.40 11.48 8.08
CA VAL A 186 10.48 10.58 7.38
C VAL A 186 11.20 9.33 6.91
N ILE A 187 12.39 9.46 6.31
CA ILE A 187 13.19 8.32 5.86
C ILE A 187 13.56 7.42 7.05
N ALA A 188 13.93 7.98 8.20
CA ALA A 188 14.20 7.19 9.41
C ALA A 188 12.95 6.41 9.86
N VAL A 189 11.78 7.06 9.94
CA VAL A 189 10.51 6.41 10.30
C VAL A 189 10.14 5.31 9.30
N VAL A 190 10.31 5.55 8.01
CA VAL A 190 10.07 4.56 6.97
C VAL A 190 11.00 3.37 7.14
N ASN A 191 12.31 3.59 7.28
CA ASN A 191 13.30 2.53 7.44
C ASN A 191 13.05 1.67 8.69
N ASP A 192 12.59 2.27 9.78
CA ASP A 192 12.22 1.55 11.00
C ASP A 192 10.92 0.76 10.85
N GLY A 193 9.96 1.30 10.09
CA GLY A 193 8.62 0.75 9.92
C GLY A 193 8.46 -0.26 8.80
N VAL A 194 9.31 -0.19 7.76
CA VAL A 194 9.21 -1.09 6.60
C VAL A 194 9.48 -2.53 6.96
N THR A 195 8.78 -3.41 6.28
CA THR A 195 9.00 -4.87 6.38
C THR A 195 10.30 -5.29 5.71
N GLY A 196 10.86 -4.44 4.85
CA GLY A 196 12.06 -4.68 4.06
C GLY A 196 11.83 -5.53 2.80
N MET A 197 10.59 -5.96 2.52
CA MET A 197 10.23 -6.84 1.40
C MET A 197 8.89 -6.48 0.77
N ASP A 198 8.43 -5.26 0.92
CA ASP A 198 7.09 -4.78 0.57
C ASP A 198 7.11 -3.77 -0.59
N VAL A 199 7.93 -4.06 -1.60
CA VAL A 199 8.17 -3.15 -2.72
C VAL A 199 7.28 -3.46 -3.92
N PHE A 200 7.11 -4.74 -4.31
CA PHE A 200 6.35 -5.08 -5.51
C PHE A 200 5.00 -5.75 -5.21
N PRO A 201 3.90 -5.24 -5.76
CA PRO A 201 3.72 -3.97 -6.50
C PRO A 201 3.64 -2.76 -5.57
N SER A 202 3.85 -1.54 -6.08
CA SER A 202 3.77 -0.32 -5.28
C SER A 202 2.34 -0.01 -4.83
N LEU A 203 2.04 -0.25 -3.56
CA LEU A 203 0.78 0.17 -2.94
C LEU A 203 0.74 1.68 -2.72
N HIS A 204 1.88 2.34 -2.50
CA HIS A 204 1.98 3.80 -2.44
C HIS A 204 1.60 4.47 -3.77
N THR A 205 1.70 3.77 -4.88
CA THR A 205 1.18 4.21 -6.18
C THR A 205 -0.28 3.80 -6.36
N ALA A 206 -0.60 2.55 -6.12
CA ALA A 206 -1.91 2.00 -6.48
C ALA A 206 -3.06 2.61 -5.68
N LEU A 207 -2.90 2.76 -4.36
CA LEU A 207 -3.98 3.21 -3.48
C LEU A 207 -4.35 4.69 -3.67
N PRO A 208 -3.41 5.67 -3.67
CA PRO A 208 -3.77 7.07 -3.88
C PRO A 208 -4.38 7.34 -5.25
N LEU A 209 -3.86 6.70 -6.29
CA LEU A 209 -4.41 6.85 -7.65
C LEU A 209 -5.81 6.23 -7.76
N PHE A 210 -6.02 5.05 -7.17
CA PHE A 210 -7.35 4.45 -7.08
C PHE A 210 -8.32 5.36 -6.34
N ILE A 211 -7.95 5.89 -5.17
CA ILE A 211 -8.79 6.78 -4.36
C ILE A 211 -9.18 8.03 -5.15
N THR A 212 -8.20 8.66 -5.80
CA THR A 212 -8.43 9.86 -6.62
C THR A 212 -9.38 9.56 -7.78
N ALA A 213 -9.15 8.47 -8.51
CA ALA A 213 -10.02 8.06 -9.61
C ALA A 213 -11.43 7.66 -9.14
N PHE A 214 -11.53 7.00 -7.98
CA PHE A 214 -12.81 6.64 -7.40
C PHE A 214 -13.61 7.86 -6.97
N LEU A 215 -13.00 8.82 -6.28
CA LEU A 215 -13.62 10.10 -5.90
C LEU A 215 -14.12 10.86 -7.11
N TRP A 216 -13.32 10.92 -8.18
CA TRP A 216 -13.71 11.58 -9.43
C TRP A 216 -15.00 10.97 -10.00
N ARG A 217 -15.02 9.65 -10.14
CA ARG A 217 -16.16 8.92 -10.71
C ARG A 217 -17.39 8.85 -9.80
N ASP A 218 -17.19 9.01 -8.49
CA ASP A 218 -18.28 9.09 -7.49
C ASP A 218 -18.86 10.51 -7.36
N GLY A 219 -18.51 11.41 -8.28
CA GLY A 219 -19.02 12.79 -8.34
C GLY A 219 -18.35 13.75 -7.36
N CYS A 220 -17.29 13.34 -6.65
CA CYS A 220 -16.51 14.18 -5.74
C CYS A 220 -15.36 14.90 -6.47
N CYS A 221 -15.62 15.46 -7.67
CA CYS A 221 -14.57 15.98 -8.56
C CYS A 221 -13.68 17.05 -7.91
N LYS A 222 -14.24 17.96 -7.09
CA LYS A 222 -13.45 18.98 -6.39
C LYS A 222 -12.43 18.35 -5.43
N THR A 223 -12.86 17.34 -4.66
CA THR A 223 -11.99 16.61 -3.73
C THR A 223 -10.93 15.82 -4.49
N ALA A 224 -11.32 15.18 -5.58
CA ALA A 224 -10.40 14.43 -6.44
C ALA A 224 -9.31 15.34 -7.04
N LEU A 225 -9.70 16.54 -7.54
CA LEU A 225 -8.75 17.53 -8.07
C LEU A 225 -7.80 18.06 -6.99
N ALA A 226 -8.30 18.30 -5.78
CA ALA A 226 -7.45 18.71 -4.67
C ALA A 226 -6.48 17.60 -4.21
N LEU A 227 -6.92 16.34 -4.29
CA LEU A 227 -6.09 15.18 -3.91
C LEU A 227 -5.09 14.80 -5.01
N LEU A 228 -5.37 15.09 -6.27
CA LEU A 228 -4.53 14.69 -7.40
C LEU A 228 -3.05 15.08 -7.26
N PRO A 229 -2.69 16.34 -6.94
CA PRO A 229 -1.28 16.72 -6.76
C PRO A 229 -0.62 15.96 -5.61
N VAL A 230 -1.34 15.69 -4.50
CA VAL A 230 -0.83 14.87 -3.39
C VAL A 230 -0.58 13.44 -3.85
N SER A 231 -1.53 12.84 -4.57
CA SER A 231 -1.38 11.47 -5.11
C SER A 231 -0.21 11.36 -6.08
N LEU A 232 -0.04 12.33 -6.96
CA LEU A 232 1.13 12.37 -7.87
C LEU A 232 2.42 12.62 -7.10
N GLY A 233 2.39 13.44 -6.05
CA GLY A 233 3.52 13.65 -5.15
C GLY A 233 3.92 12.36 -4.42
N ILE A 234 2.95 11.57 -3.95
CA ILE A 234 3.20 10.26 -3.33
C ILE A 234 3.88 9.33 -4.35
N VAL A 235 3.33 9.23 -5.57
CA VAL A 235 3.92 8.41 -6.64
C VAL A 235 5.36 8.86 -6.95
N GLY A 236 5.59 10.17 -7.08
CA GLY A 236 6.93 10.72 -7.31
C GLY A 236 7.89 10.43 -6.15
N ALA A 237 7.39 10.50 -4.90
CA ALA A 237 8.18 10.23 -3.71
C ALA A 237 8.74 8.80 -3.70
N THR A 238 7.95 7.80 -4.13
CA THR A 238 8.40 6.40 -4.13
C THR A 238 9.64 6.16 -4.98
N VAL A 239 9.76 6.88 -6.10
CA VAL A 239 10.92 6.81 -7.00
C VAL A 239 12.03 7.75 -6.54
N PHE A 240 11.69 9.01 -6.21
CA PHE A 240 12.67 10.04 -5.84
C PHE A 240 13.42 9.67 -4.55
N LEU A 241 12.74 9.11 -3.57
CA LEU A 241 13.32 8.64 -2.30
C LEU A 241 13.85 7.19 -2.38
N ARG A 242 13.85 6.58 -3.58
CA ARG A 242 14.41 5.25 -3.86
C ARG A 242 13.72 4.08 -3.15
N TYR A 243 12.44 4.23 -2.80
CA TYR A 243 11.70 3.13 -2.16
C TYR A 243 11.26 2.07 -3.16
N HIS A 244 10.91 2.48 -4.39
CA HIS A 244 10.39 1.60 -5.43
C HIS A 244 11.21 1.68 -6.74
N TYR A 245 11.25 0.56 -7.47
CA TYR A 245 11.64 0.54 -8.87
C TYR A 245 10.53 1.17 -9.72
N GLY A 246 10.86 1.69 -10.90
CA GLY A 246 9.84 2.23 -11.82
C GLY A 246 8.85 1.17 -12.28
N VAL A 247 9.27 -0.09 -12.42
CA VAL A 247 8.39 -1.23 -12.76
C VAL A 247 7.33 -1.46 -11.69
N ASP A 248 7.64 -1.29 -10.42
CA ASP A 248 6.66 -1.44 -9.32
C ASP A 248 5.58 -0.37 -9.41
N VAL A 249 6.01 0.86 -9.76
CA VAL A 249 5.12 2.01 -9.97
C VAL A 249 4.20 1.75 -11.17
N LEU A 250 4.73 1.25 -12.30
CA LEU A 250 3.91 0.93 -13.47
C LEU A 250 2.85 -0.12 -13.14
N VAL A 251 3.20 -1.18 -12.41
CA VAL A 251 2.23 -2.19 -11.98
C VAL A 251 1.22 -1.58 -11.00
N GLY A 252 1.67 -0.69 -10.09
CA GLY A 252 0.78 0.05 -9.19
C GLY A 252 -0.25 0.90 -9.94
N ILE A 253 0.16 1.60 -11.01
CA ILE A 253 -0.74 2.37 -11.89
C ILE A 253 -1.76 1.44 -12.55
N LEU A 254 -1.32 0.30 -13.10
CA LEU A 254 -2.21 -0.67 -13.74
C LEU A 254 -3.23 -1.24 -12.75
N LEU A 255 -2.82 -1.55 -11.53
CA LEU A 255 -3.74 -1.98 -10.47
C LEU A 255 -4.76 -0.89 -10.15
N ALA A 256 -4.32 0.35 -9.93
CA ALA A 256 -5.22 1.47 -9.68
C ALA A 256 -6.27 1.61 -10.79
N ALA A 257 -5.83 1.59 -12.05
CA ALA A 257 -6.69 1.72 -13.21
C ALA A 257 -7.70 0.55 -13.31
N ALA A 258 -7.22 -0.69 -13.17
CA ALA A 258 -8.07 -1.89 -13.24
C ALA A 258 -9.15 -1.90 -12.15
N PHE A 259 -8.78 -1.59 -10.91
CA PHE A 259 -9.72 -1.57 -9.79
C PHE A 259 -10.67 -0.36 -9.85
N ALA A 260 -10.20 0.81 -10.28
CA ALA A 260 -11.07 1.96 -10.52
C ALA A 260 -12.07 1.68 -11.66
N TRP A 261 -11.62 1.07 -12.75
CA TRP A 261 -12.50 0.66 -13.84
C TRP A 261 -13.56 -0.34 -13.39
N ARG A 262 -13.17 -1.28 -12.53
CA ARG A 262 -14.06 -2.38 -12.08
C ARG A 262 -15.07 -1.94 -11.01
N TYR A 263 -14.67 -1.07 -10.09
CA TYR A 263 -15.43 -0.79 -8.87
C TYR A 263 -15.92 0.65 -8.74
N ALA A 264 -15.25 1.63 -9.35
CA ALA A 264 -15.74 3.00 -9.27
C ALA A 264 -17.06 3.15 -10.05
N PRO A 265 -18.00 3.98 -9.56
CA PRO A 265 -19.25 4.23 -10.25
C PRO A 265 -19.02 4.63 -11.71
N LYS A 266 -19.85 4.13 -12.61
CA LYS A 266 -19.81 4.59 -13.99
C LYS A 266 -20.44 5.97 -14.01
N THR A 267 -19.70 6.98 -14.47
CA THR A 267 -20.28 8.29 -14.77
C THR A 267 -21.39 8.11 -15.78
N ALA A 268 -22.59 8.57 -15.40
CA ALA A 268 -23.74 8.59 -16.32
C ALA A 268 -23.47 9.51 -17.50
#